data_b4382fc07944e601d593c3d71e86b0b4
#
_entry.id   b4382fc07944e601d593c3d71e86b0b4
#
_cell.length_a   1.000
_cell.length_b   1.000
_cell.length_c   1.000
_cell.angle_alpha   90.00
_cell.angle_beta   90.00
_cell.angle_gamma   90.00
#
_symmetry.space_group_name_H-M   'P 1'
#
loop_
_entity.id
_entity.type
_entity.pdbx_description
1 polymer ?
#
loop_
_entity_poly.entity_id
_entity_poly.type
_entity_poly.pdbx_seq_one_letter_code
_entity_poly.pdbx_strand_id
1 'polypeptide(L)'
;SEENYSIFDLHRPYVDDIVLVSDKGEPMRRESDLIDVWFDSGAMPYAQVHYPFEISREEFLKRFPADFIAEGVDQTRGWFFTLHALAAMLFDSVAFRNIISNGLVLDKNGNKMSKRLGNAVDPFDIMDKYGPDAVRWYMISNSQPWDNLKFDPEGVDEVRRKFFGTLYNTYSFFALYANVDGFNGQEPEIPVAERPEIDRWIISLLNTLVREVSDRLEDFDPTPAARLIQEFVGENLSNWYVRLNRKRFWGGGMSTDKLAAYQTLYTCLETVTRLMAPFAPFMADRLFG
;
A
#
# COMPACT_ATOMS: atom_id res chain seq x y z
N SER A 1 16.32 -23.32 31.24
CA SER A 1 14.87 -23.24 31.50
C SER A 1 14.17 -22.50 30.37
N GLU A 2 12.89 -22.70 30.15
CA GLU A 2 12.10 -21.96 29.15
C GLU A 2 12.16 -20.45 29.34
N GLU A 3 12.31 -19.98 30.59
CA GLU A 3 12.49 -18.57 30.92
C GLU A 3 13.79 -17.96 30.34
N ASN A 4 14.85 -18.76 30.17
CA ASN A 4 16.10 -18.28 29.59
C ASN A 4 16.04 -18.13 28.06
N TYR A 5 15.12 -18.82 27.38
CA TYR A 5 14.92 -18.69 25.95
C TYR A 5 14.32 -17.33 25.55
N SER A 6 13.51 -16.71 26.40
CA SER A 6 12.85 -15.42 26.13
C SER A 6 13.76 -14.20 26.36
N ILE A 7 14.95 -14.41 27.02
CA ILE A 7 15.85 -13.32 27.42
C ILE A 7 17.16 -13.36 26.62
N PHE A 8 17.33 -14.36 25.74
CA PHE A 8 18.59 -14.61 25.09
C PHE A 8 18.75 -13.81 23.81
N ASP A 9 19.74 -12.93 23.79
CA ASP A 9 20.13 -12.17 22.60
C ASP A 9 21.15 -12.96 21.78
N LEU A 10 20.80 -13.31 20.53
CA LEU A 10 21.66 -14.03 19.60
C LEU A 10 22.73 -13.18 18.93
N HIS A 11 22.77 -11.86 19.22
CA HIS A 11 23.80 -10.97 18.70
C HIS A 11 25.13 -11.10 19.46
N ARG A 12 26.20 -10.67 18.82
CA ARG A 12 27.49 -10.50 19.50
C ARG A 12 27.43 -9.31 20.47
N PRO A 13 28.10 -9.38 21.65
CA PRO A 13 29.02 -10.47 22.07
C PRO A 13 28.32 -11.63 22.81
N TYR A 14 27.02 -11.55 23.06
CA TYR A 14 26.30 -12.46 23.96
C TYR A 14 26.34 -13.94 23.52
N VAL A 15 26.36 -14.19 22.20
CA VAL A 15 26.41 -15.54 21.62
C VAL A 15 27.80 -16.15 21.67
N ASP A 16 28.86 -15.35 21.82
CA ASP A 16 30.26 -15.82 21.73
C ASP A 16 30.66 -16.77 22.88
N ASP A 17 30.01 -16.68 24.04
CA ASP A 17 30.27 -17.50 25.23
C ASP A 17 29.50 -18.82 25.24
N ILE A 18 28.65 -19.06 24.27
CA ILE A 18 27.85 -20.31 24.21
C ILE A 18 28.73 -21.42 23.67
N VAL A 19 28.72 -22.54 24.39
CA VAL A 19 29.37 -23.77 23.99
C VAL A 19 28.30 -24.82 23.75
N LEU A 20 28.18 -25.28 22.51
CA LEU A 20 27.34 -26.40 22.12
C LEU A 20 28.11 -27.71 22.26
N VAL A 21 27.40 -28.83 22.24
CA VAL A 21 27.98 -30.16 22.32
C VAL A 21 27.66 -30.90 21.04
N SER A 22 28.68 -31.45 20.37
CA SER A 22 28.50 -32.28 19.18
C SER A 22 27.89 -33.62 19.50
N ASP A 23 27.43 -34.39 18.50
CA ASP A 23 26.92 -35.75 18.65
C ASP A 23 27.95 -36.70 19.23
N LYS A 24 29.24 -36.35 19.20
CA LYS A 24 30.35 -37.12 19.78
C LYS A 24 30.70 -36.67 21.20
N GLY A 25 29.98 -35.71 21.76
CA GLY A 25 30.24 -35.14 23.09
C GLY A 25 31.37 -34.13 23.16
N GLU A 26 31.86 -33.63 22.02
CA GLU A 26 32.92 -32.63 21.95
C GLU A 26 32.37 -31.21 22.04
N PRO A 27 33.05 -30.25 22.70
CA PRO A 27 32.61 -28.89 22.79
C PRO A 27 32.74 -28.18 21.44
N MET A 28 31.66 -27.53 21.00
CA MET A 28 31.65 -26.70 19.79
C MET A 28 31.49 -25.23 20.19
N ARG A 29 32.38 -24.39 19.66
CA ARG A 29 32.34 -22.92 19.83
C ARG A 29 31.99 -22.26 18.53
N ARG A 30 31.37 -21.09 18.62
CA ARG A 30 31.06 -20.27 17.44
C ARG A 30 32.34 -19.90 16.69
N GLU A 31 32.34 -20.05 15.38
CA GLU A 31 33.36 -19.46 14.53
C GLU A 31 33.29 -17.92 14.59
N SER A 32 34.45 -17.28 14.60
CA SER A 32 34.54 -15.81 14.66
C SER A 32 34.21 -15.15 13.33
N ASP A 33 34.46 -15.86 12.23
CA ASP A 33 34.23 -15.38 10.88
C ASP A 33 32.76 -15.63 10.46
N LEU A 34 32.21 -14.65 9.74
CA LEU A 34 30.95 -14.83 9.01
C LEU A 34 31.27 -15.36 7.61
N ILE A 35 30.43 -16.27 7.10
CA ILE A 35 30.58 -16.74 5.72
C ILE A 35 30.39 -15.58 4.78
N ASP A 36 29.20 -14.98 4.76
CA ASP A 36 28.85 -13.78 4.03
C ASP A 36 27.46 -13.33 4.46
N VAL A 37 27.31 -12.10 4.90
CA VAL A 37 26.02 -11.52 5.30
C VAL A 37 25.01 -11.52 4.13
N TRP A 38 25.49 -11.40 2.91
CA TRP A 38 24.65 -11.45 1.71
C TRP A 38 24.16 -12.85 1.39
N PHE A 39 24.93 -13.88 1.73
CA PHE A 39 24.44 -15.26 1.67
C PHE A 39 23.28 -15.47 2.64
N ASP A 40 23.41 -15.01 3.87
CA ASP A 40 22.33 -15.14 4.88
C ASP A 40 21.06 -14.43 4.42
N SER A 41 21.18 -13.19 3.93
CA SER A 41 20.02 -12.44 3.41
C SER A 41 19.42 -13.06 2.15
N GLY A 42 20.24 -13.62 1.27
CA GLY A 42 19.81 -14.32 0.06
C GLY A 42 19.17 -15.66 0.32
N ALA A 43 19.44 -16.26 1.48
CA ALA A 43 18.85 -17.53 1.94
C ALA A 43 17.45 -17.36 2.55
N MET A 44 16.96 -16.13 2.72
CA MET A 44 15.71 -15.84 3.41
C MET A 44 14.50 -16.66 2.93
N PRO A 45 14.26 -16.89 1.62
CA PRO A 45 13.07 -17.61 1.17
C PRO A 45 12.92 -19.02 1.76
N TYR A 46 14.01 -19.72 2.02
CA TYR A 46 14.01 -21.05 2.61
C TYR A 46 14.37 -21.05 4.09
N ALA A 47 15.19 -20.12 4.54
CA ALA A 47 15.55 -19.99 5.96
C ALA A 47 14.34 -19.64 6.84
N GLN A 48 13.47 -18.73 6.39
CA GLN A 48 12.28 -18.32 7.15
C GLN A 48 11.29 -19.44 7.44
N VAL A 49 11.27 -20.48 6.63
CA VAL A 49 10.40 -21.66 6.78
C VAL A 49 11.18 -22.90 7.21
N HIS A 50 12.44 -22.73 7.58
CA HIS A 50 13.37 -23.77 8.00
C HIS A 50 13.41 -24.97 7.04
N TYR A 51 13.33 -24.70 5.74
CA TYR A 51 13.46 -25.72 4.71
C TYR A 51 14.92 -26.20 4.62
N PRO A 52 15.20 -27.53 4.49
CA PRO A 52 14.28 -28.62 4.24
C PRO A 52 13.83 -29.38 5.50
N PHE A 53 14.02 -28.84 6.70
CA PHE A 53 13.87 -29.58 7.95
C PHE A 53 12.43 -29.60 8.48
N GLU A 54 11.70 -28.47 8.40
CA GLU A 54 10.34 -28.35 8.95
C GLU A 54 9.25 -28.47 7.89
N ILE A 55 9.56 -28.15 6.63
CA ILE A 55 8.60 -28.28 5.54
C ILE A 55 9.13 -29.13 4.40
N SER A 56 8.24 -29.83 3.70
CA SER A 56 8.56 -30.60 2.51
C SER A 56 8.90 -29.71 1.31
N ARG A 57 9.58 -30.28 0.31
CA ARG A 57 9.82 -29.60 -0.96
C ARG A 57 8.52 -29.17 -1.65
N GLU A 58 7.49 -29.99 -1.60
CA GLU A 58 6.18 -29.68 -2.20
C GLU A 58 5.55 -28.45 -1.53
N GLU A 59 5.57 -28.38 -0.21
CA GLU A 59 5.03 -27.23 0.52
C GLU A 59 5.86 -25.95 0.29
N PHE A 60 7.18 -26.08 0.23
CA PHE A 60 8.06 -24.97 -0.10
C PHE A 60 7.76 -24.40 -1.49
N LEU A 61 7.62 -25.24 -2.52
CA LEU A 61 7.38 -24.82 -3.90
C LEU A 61 6.01 -24.16 -4.13
N LYS A 62 5.06 -24.28 -3.19
CA LYS A 62 3.81 -23.48 -3.23
C LYS A 62 4.04 -21.99 -2.96
N ARG A 63 5.16 -21.63 -2.32
CA ARG A 63 5.51 -20.27 -1.92
C ARG A 63 6.74 -19.73 -2.64
N PHE A 64 7.42 -20.59 -3.39
CA PHE A 64 8.65 -20.24 -4.11
C PHE A 64 8.54 -20.62 -5.59
N PRO A 65 8.97 -19.75 -6.51
CA PRO A 65 9.51 -18.40 -6.30
C PRO A 65 8.44 -17.42 -5.75
N ALA A 66 8.89 -16.33 -5.11
CA ALA A 66 8.00 -15.27 -4.62
C ALA A 66 7.21 -14.63 -5.78
N ASP A 67 5.98 -14.22 -5.51
CA ASP A 67 5.15 -13.59 -6.55
C ASP A 67 5.63 -12.18 -6.89
N PHE A 68 6.14 -11.44 -5.89
CA PHE A 68 6.53 -10.05 -6.07
C PHE A 68 7.63 -9.62 -5.08
N ILE A 69 8.52 -8.71 -5.51
CA ILE A 69 9.50 -8.03 -4.67
C ILE A 69 9.63 -6.57 -5.08
N ALA A 70 9.84 -5.67 -4.10
CA ALA A 70 10.09 -4.25 -4.34
C ALA A 70 11.14 -3.72 -3.38
N GLU A 71 12.24 -3.20 -3.92
CA GLU A 71 13.32 -2.55 -3.19
C GLU A 71 14.00 -1.50 -4.06
N GLY A 72 14.99 -0.78 -3.51
CA GLY A 72 15.74 0.23 -4.25
C GLY A 72 16.60 -0.35 -5.38
N VAL A 73 16.91 0.46 -6.37
CA VAL A 73 17.71 0.08 -7.54
C VAL A 73 19.13 -0.41 -7.19
N ASP A 74 19.66 0.01 -6.05
CA ASP A 74 20.97 -0.44 -5.53
C ASP A 74 20.98 -1.94 -5.21
N GLN A 75 19.82 -2.56 -4.95
CA GLN A 75 19.69 -3.99 -4.67
C GLN A 75 19.93 -4.88 -5.89
N THR A 76 20.04 -4.33 -7.07
CA THR A 76 20.52 -5.05 -8.27
C THR A 76 21.96 -5.57 -8.11
N ARG A 77 22.75 -4.96 -7.21
CA ARG A 77 24.08 -5.40 -6.79
C ARG A 77 24.15 -5.82 -5.32
N GLY A 78 23.02 -6.18 -4.74
CA GLY A 78 22.87 -6.59 -3.35
C GLY A 78 21.88 -7.73 -3.23
N TRP A 79 20.75 -7.48 -2.56
CA TRP A 79 19.78 -8.52 -2.21
C TRP A 79 19.14 -9.18 -3.43
N PHE A 80 18.76 -8.46 -4.47
CA PHE A 80 18.19 -9.07 -5.68
C PHE A 80 19.17 -10.06 -6.31
N PHE A 81 20.46 -9.69 -6.38
CA PHE A 81 21.48 -10.56 -6.93
C PHE A 81 21.66 -11.83 -6.11
N THR A 82 21.79 -11.72 -4.77
CA THR A 82 22.03 -12.88 -3.91
C THR A 82 20.83 -13.80 -3.82
N LEU A 83 19.62 -13.28 -3.75
CA LEU A 83 18.39 -14.07 -3.87
C LEU A 83 18.38 -14.90 -5.16
N HIS A 84 18.66 -14.23 -6.29
CA HIS A 84 18.61 -14.89 -7.59
C HIS A 84 19.72 -15.90 -7.78
N ALA A 85 20.95 -15.57 -7.36
CA ALA A 85 22.09 -16.49 -7.45
C ALA A 85 21.85 -17.78 -6.67
N LEU A 86 21.36 -17.68 -5.43
CA LEU A 86 21.05 -18.85 -4.60
C LEU A 86 19.87 -19.64 -5.15
N ALA A 87 18.83 -18.98 -5.63
CA ALA A 87 17.68 -19.64 -6.27
C ALA A 87 18.09 -20.44 -7.51
N ALA A 88 18.95 -19.85 -8.36
CA ALA A 88 19.45 -20.53 -9.55
C ALA A 88 20.33 -21.75 -9.18
N MET A 89 21.25 -21.58 -8.22
CA MET A 89 22.15 -22.67 -7.81
C MET A 89 21.41 -23.84 -7.13
N LEU A 90 20.41 -23.55 -6.27
CA LEU A 90 19.76 -24.57 -5.44
C LEU A 90 18.53 -25.19 -6.09
N PHE A 91 17.81 -24.42 -6.92
CA PHE A 91 16.48 -24.80 -7.41
C PHE A 91 16.36 -24.72 -8.94
N ASP A 92 17.39 -24.26 -9.65
CA ASP A 92 17.34 -23.98 -11.10
C ASP A 92 16.12 -23.11 -11.46
N SER A 93 15.90 -22.04 -10.66
CA SER A 93 14.73 -21.18 -10.72
C SER A 93 15.08 -19.73 -10.47
N VAL A 94 14.15 -18.82 -10.85
CA VAL A 94 14.17 -17.43 -10.38
C VAL A 94 13.79 -17.38 -8.90
N ALA A 95 14.22 -16.35 -8.18
CA ALA A 95 13.81 -16.14 -6.78
C ALA A 95 12.43 -15.48 -6.65
N PHE A 96 12.05 -14.68 -7.64
CA PHE A 96 10.81 -13.91 -7.69
C PHE A 96 10.33 -13.77 -9.15
N ARG A 97 9.01 -13.65 -9.33
CA ARG A 97 8.36 -13.58 -10.66
C ARG A 97 8.22 -12.15 -11.16
N ASN A 98 7.91 -11.23 -10.25
CA ASN A 98 7.70 -9.81 -10.55
C ASN A 98 8.54 -8.95 -9.63
N ILE A 99 9.00 -7.81 -10.14
CA ILE A 99 9.87 -6.89 -9.42
C ILE A 99 9.52 -5.44 -9.74
N ILE A 100 9.49 -4.60 -8.70
CA ILE A 100 9.66 -3.16 -8.86
C ILE A 100 11.00 -2.77 -8.28
N SER A 101 11.89 -2.26 -9.13
CA SER A 101 13.17 -1.68 -8.73
C SER A 101 12.98 -0.18 -8.55
N ASN A 102 12.83 0.27 -7.29
CA ASN A 102 12.50 1.65 -6.99
C ASN A 102 13.66 2.61 -7.31
N GLY A 103 13.31 3.73 -7.92
CA GLY A 103 14.21 4.86 -8.14
C GLY A 103 14.62 5.56 -6.83
N LEU A 104 15.50 6.54 -6.93
CA LEU A 104 15.95 7.31 -5.78
C LEU A 104 14.95 8.40 -5.40
N VAL A 105 14.84 8.67 -4.10
CA VAL A 105 14.18 9.87 -3.60
C VAL A 105 15.20 11.01 -3.53
N LEU A 106 14.99 12.04 -4.33
CA LEU A 106 15.85 13.21 -4.46
C LEU A 106 15.18 14.43 -3.79
N ASP A 107 15.95 15.47 -3.51
CA ASP A 107 15.38 16.74 -3.08
C ASP A 107 14.55 17.38 -4.21
N LYS A 108 13.83 18.48 -3.91
CA LYS A 108 12.98 19.17 -4.88
C LYS A 108 13.73 19.68 -6.12
N ASN A 109 15.05 19.87 -6.02
CA ASN A 109 15.90 20.31 -7.10
C ASN A 109 16.51 19.14 -7.91
N GLY A 110 16.26 17.89 -7.47
CA GLY A 110 16.79 16.67 -8.12
C GLY A 110 18.17 16.26 -7.65
N ASN A 111 18.65 16.79 -6.52
CA ASN A 111 19.93 16.39 -5.94
C ASN A 111 19.74 15.23 -4.95
N LYS A 112 20.76 14.38 -4.82
CA LYS A 112 20.76 13.32 -3.81
C LYS A 112 20.71 13.94 -2.41
N MET A 113 19.77 13.47 -1.59
CA MET A 113 19.64 13.89 -0.20
C MET A 113 20.82 13.40 0.62
N SER A 114 21.38 14.27 1.47
CA SER A 114 22.38 13.88 2.45
C SER A 114 22.31 14.78 3.69
N LYS A 115 22.55 14.21 4.88
CA LYS A 115 22.63 14.99 6.12
C LYS A 115 23.71 16.05 6.07
N ARG A 116 24.84 15.78 5.36
CA ARG A 116 25.97 16.72 5.21
C ARG A 116 25.59 17.98 4.43
N LEU A 117 24.71 17.85 3.44
CA LEU A 117 24.26 18.98 2.61
C LEU A 117 23.06 19.71 3.22
N GLY A 118 22.49 19.20 4.31
CA GLY A 118 21.31 19.80 4.96
C GLY A 118 20.04 19.77 4.11
N ASN A 119 20.01 18.96 3.04
CA ASN A 119 18.86 18.81 2.14
C ASN A 119 18.07 17.51 2.38
N ALA A 120 18.44 16.74 3.41
CA ALA A 120 17.71 15.55 3.81
C ALA A 120 16.40 15.97 4.52
N VAL A 121 15.31 15.36 4.12
CA VAL A 121 13.99 15.51 4.75
C VAL A 121 13.77 14.34 5.68
N ASP A 122 13.41 14.62 6.94
CA ASP A 122 13.03 13.57 7.88
C ASP A 122 11.61 13.07 7.55
N PRO A 123 11.43 11.79 7.22
CA PRO A 123 10.11 11.26 6.90
C PRO A 123 9.12 11.37 8.05
N PHE A 124 9.56 11.27 9.31
CA PHE A 124 8.69 11.38 10.48
C PHE A 124 8.15 12.79 10.66
N ASP A 125 8.98 13.82 10.48
CA ASP A 125 8.53 15.22 10.54
C ASP A 125 7.45 15.50 9.47
N ILE A 126 7.59 14.92 8.28
CA ILE A 126 6.61 15.06 7.20
C ILE A 126 5.31 14.29 7.52
N MET A 127 5.44 13.08 8.03
CA MET A 127 4.27 12.28 8.41
C MET A 127 3.51 12.91 9.59
N ASP A 128 4.20 13.46 10.57
CA ASP A 128 3.59 14.16 11.70
C ASP A 128 2.84 15.42 11.25
N LYS A 129 3.39 16.14 10.27
CA LYS A 129 2.80 17.39 9.76
C LYS A 129 1.63 17.17 8.82
N TYR A 130 1.72 16.22 7.91
CA TYR A 130 0.76 16.05 6.80
C TYR A 130 -0.06 14.76 6.87
N GLY A 131 0.32 13.84 7.74
CA GLY A 131 -0.24 12.50 7.83
C GLY A 131 0.45 11.48 6.93
N PRO A 132 0.55 10.21 7.36
CA PRO A 132 1.25 9.16 6.60
C PRO A 132 0.58 8.87 5.25
N ASP A 133 -0.73 8.91 5.16
CA ASP A 133 -1.45 8.64 3.91
C ASP A 133 -1.17 9.68 2.83
N ALA A 134 -1.02 10.96 3.21
CA ALA A 134 -0.67 12.02 2.27
C ALA A 134 0.73 11.81 1.69
N VAL A 135 1.69 11.38 2.51
CA VAL A 135 3.04 11.04 2.07
C VAL A 135 3.02 9.83 1.13
N ARG A 136 2.34 8.74 1.53
CA ARG A 136 2.21 7.52 0.71
C ARG A 136 1.58 7.82 -0.64
N TRP A 137 0.47 8.55 -0.64
CA TRP A 137 -0.23 8.93 -1.86
C TRP A 137 0.64 9.80 -2.78
N TYR A 138 1.30 10.82 -2.21
CA TYR A 138 2.20 11.68 -2.97
C TYR A 138 3.32 10.89 -3.64
N MET A 139 3.99 10.02 -2.89
CA MET A 139 5.12 9.24 -3.42
C MET A 139 4.70 8.33 -4.58
N ILE A 140 3.51 7.73 -4.50
CA ILE A 140 3.02 6.80 -5.53
C ILE A 140 2.42 7.57 -6.72
N SER A 141 1.67 8.64 -6.49
CA SER A 141 0.96 9.35 -7.56
C SER A 141 1.84 10.35 -8.31
N ASN A 142 2.93 10.85 -7.70
CA ASN A 142 3.76 11.90 -8.29
C ASN A 142 4.64 11.39 -9.44
N SER A 143 5.28 10.24 -9.28
CA SER A 143 6.10 9.59 -10.30
C SER A 143 5.96 8.08 -10.24
N GLN A 144 6.36 7.40 -11.33
CA GLN A 144 6.42 5.94 -11.35
C GLN A 144 7.44 5.45 -10.30
N PRO A 145 7.19 4.30 -9.64
CA PRO A 145 8.09 3.80 -8.60
C PRO A 145 9.55 3.59 -9.06
N TRP A 146 9.76 3.23 -10.32
CA TRP A 146 11.09 3.01 -10.91
C TRP A 146 11.80 4.28 -11.38
N ASP A 147 11.10 5.41 -11.40
CA ASP A 147 11.68 6.71 -11.70
C ASP A 147 12.20 7.39 -10.43
N ASN A 148 13.15 8.31 -10.59
CA ASN A 148 13.60 9.12 -9.47
C ASN A 148 12.52 10.13 -9.07
N LEU A 149 12.15 10.10 -7.80
CA LEU A 149 11.16 11.01 -7.22
C LEU A 149 11.84 12.30 -6.72
N LYS A 150 11.43 13.45 -7.23
CA LYS A 150 11.77 14.75 -6.62
C LYS A 150 10.78 15.02 -5.50
N PHE A 151 11.25 14.89 -4.27
CA PHE A 151 10.40 15.05 -3.09
C PHE A 151 10.23 16.54 -2.73
N ASP A 152 8.97 16.98 -2.75
CA ASP A 152 8.57 18.34 -2.36
C ASP A 152 7.48 18.27 -1.28
N PRO A 153 7.75 18.75 -0.05
CA PRO A 153 6.74 18.81 1.01
C PRO A 153 5.48 19.62 0.64
N GLU A 154 5.60 20.62 -0.25
CA GLU A 154 4.44 21.38 -0.72
C GLU A 154 3.51 20.49 -1.57
N GLY A 155 4.07 19.57 -2.35
CA GLY A 155 3.30 18.58 -3.11
C GLY A 155 2.55 17.60 -2.21
N VAL A 156 3.11 17.22 -1.07
CA VAL A 156 2.41 16.40 -0.05
C VAL A 156 1.22 17.17 0.53
N ASP A 157 1.42 18.46 0.85
CA ASP A 157 0.32 19.31 1.34
C ASP A 157 -0.77 19.53 0.27
N GLU A 158 -0.38 19.61 -0.99
CA GLU A 158 -1.33 19.71 -2.10
C GLU A 158 -2.22 18.47 -2.20
N VAL A 159 -1.65 17.27 -2.11
CA VAL A 159 -2.39 16.01 -2.06
C VAL A 159 -3.36 15.98 -0.87
N ARG A 160 -2.87 16.37 0.32
CA ARG A 160 -3.68 16.43 1.54
C ARG A 160 -4.90 17.34 1.35
N ARG A 161 -4.71 18.53 0.79
CA ARG A 161 -5.79 19.52 0.62
C ARG A 161 -6.71 19.19 -0.56
N LYS A 162 -6.13 18.90 -1.74
CA LYS A 162 -6.91 18.74 -2.97
C LYS A 162 -7.56 17.37 -3.09
N PHE A 163 -6.87 16.30 -2.75
CA PHE A 163 -7.44 14.97 -2.86
C PHE A 163 -8.16 14.54 -1.57
N PHE A 164 -7.44 14.40 -0.46
CA PHE A 164 -8.05 13.93 0.80
C PHE A 164 -9.08 14.93 1.34
N GLY A 165 -8.81 16.23 1.24
CA GLY A 165 -9.77 17.26 1.62
C GLY A 165 -11.05 17.19 0.81
N THR A 166 -10.96 16.97 -0.50
CA THR A 166 -12.15 16.82 -1.38
C THR A 166 -12.92 15.55 -1.06
N LEU A 167 -12.24 14.42 -0.87
CA LEU A 167 -12.88 13.17 -0.47
C LEU A 167 -13.58 13.31 0.88
N TYR A 168 -12.90 13.86 1.88
CA TYR A 168 -13.47 14.09 3.20
C TYR A 168 -14.68 15.03 3.18
N ASN A 169 -14.64 16.10 2.39
CA ASN A 169 -15.77 17.01 2.23
C ASN A 169 -16.96 16.33 1.54
N THR A 170 -16.70 15.44 0.58
CA THR A 170 -17.73 14.64 -0.08
C THR A 170 -18.38 13.66 0.89
N TYR A 171 -17.56 12.97 1.69
CA TYR A 171 -18.04 12.11 2.76
C TYR A 171 -18.84 12.89 3.82
N SER A 172 -18.31 14.03 4.27
CA SER A 172 -18.99 14.85 5.28
C SER A 172 -20.34 15.37 4.79
N PHE A 173 -20.43 15.73 3.51
CA PHE A 173 -21.70 16.10 2.88
C PHE A 173 -22.69 14.92 2.93
N PHE A 174 -22.26 13.73 2.53
CA PHE A 174 -23.08 12.52 2.60
C PHE A 174 -23.52 12.23 4.03
N ALA A 175 -22.58 12.14 4.97
CA ALA A 175 -22.85 11.80 6.37
C ALA A 175 -23.79 12.79 7.05
N LEU A 176 -23.62 14.10 6.78
CA LEU A 176 -24.48 15.15 7.33
C LEU A 176 -25.94 14.90 6.93
N TYR A 177 -26.23 14.76 5.65
CA TYR A 177 -27.59 14.60 5.18
C TYR A 177 -28.17 13.22 5.46
N ALA A 178 -27.36 12.17 5.38
CA ALA A 178 -27.78 10.81 5.76
C ALA A 178 -28.25 10.77 7.22
N ASN A 179 -27.53 11.41 8.14
CA ASN A 179 -27.92 11.49 9.55
C ASN A 179 -29.20 12.31 9.75
N VAL A 180 -29.35 13.43 9.03
CA VAL A 180 -30.58 14.27 9.13
C VAL A 180 -31.81 13.53 8.61
N ASP A 181 -31.67 12.81 7.51
CA ASP A 181 -32.77 12.11 6.85
C ASP A 181 -32.97 10.68 7.37
N GLY A 182 -32.09 10.17 8.24
CA GLY A 182 -32.17 8.82 8.82
C GLY A 182 -31.83 7.71 7.84
N PHE A 183 -31.08 8.02 6.76
CA PHE A 183 -30.58 7.00 5.83
C PHE A 183 -29.54 6.12 6.52
N ASN A 184 -29.74 4.81 6.52
CA ASN A 184 -28.89 3.84 7.20
C ASN A 184 -28.49 2.63 6.32
N GLY A 185 -28.81 2.66 5.02
CA GLY A 185 -28.48 1.60 4.07
C GLY A 185 -29.36 0.34 4.16
N GLN A 186 -30.42 0.36 4.98
CA GLN A 186 -31.40 -0.75 5.10
C GLN A 186 -32.65 -0.52 4.23
N GLU A 187 -32.75 0.64 3.59
CA GLU A 187 -33.84 0.96 2.70
C GLU A 187 -33.84 0.03 1.48
N PRO A 188 -35.03 -0.28 0.92
CA PRO A 188 -35.10 -1.09 -0.30
C PRO A 188 -34.22 -0.52 -1.41
N GLU A 189 -33.44 -1.39 -2.02
CA GLU A 189 -32.56 -0.97 -3.12
C GLU A 189 -33.39 -0.57 -4.35
N ILE A 190 -33.08 0.61 -4.90
CA ILE A 190 -33.59 1.04 -6.20
C ILE A 190 -32.64 0.47 -7.27
N PRO A 191 -33.12 -0.38 -8.18
CA PRO A 191 -32.30 -0.92 -9.25
C PRO A 191 -31.61 0.20 -10.05
N VAL A 192 -30.34 0.04 -10.38
CA VAL A 192 -29.58 1.07 -11.09
C VAL A 192 -30.28 1.50 -12.38
N ALA A 193 -30.91 0.58 -13.10
CA ALA A 193 -31.66 0.88 -14.34
C ALA A 193 -32.83 1.84 -14.13
N GLU A 194 -33.40 1.90 -12.94
CA GLU A 194 -34.55 2.76 -12.57
C GLU A 194 -34.11 4.11 -11.98
N ARG A 195 -32.81 4.27 -11.67
CA ARG A 195 -32.27 5.53 -11.16
C ARG A 195 -32.19 6.59 -12.25
N PRO A 196 -32.19 7.89 -11.90
CA PRO A 196 -31.93 8.98 -12.84
C PRO A 196 -30.67 8.80 -13.66
N GLU A 197 -30.63 9.40 -14.84
CA GLU A 197 -29.52 9.26 -15.79
C GLU A 197 -28.17 9.64 -15.17
N ILE A 198 -28.12 10.69 -14.34
CA ILE A 198 -26.90 11.15 -13.68
C ILE A 198 -26.37 10.12 -12.67
N ASP A 199 -27.25 9.37 -12.00
CA ASP A 199 -26.88 8.28 -11.08
C ASP A 199 -26.30 7.10 -11.88
N ARG A 200 -26.94 6.74 -12.97
CA ARG A 200 -26.46 5.68 -13.88
C ARG A 200 -25.11 6.04 -14.52
N TRP A 201 -24.94 7.31 -14.89
CA TRP A 201 -23.69 7.82 -15.43
C TRP A 201 -22.52 7.67 -14.46
N ILE A 202 -22.67 8.14 -13.19
CA ILE A 202 -21.57 8.05 -12.21
C ILE A 202 -21.27 6.59 -11.83
N ILE A 203 -22.29 5.72 -11.75
CA ILE A 203 -22.08 4.28 -11.51
C ILE A 203 -21.36 3.61 -12.69
N SER A 204 -21.65 4.00 -13.91
CA SER A 204 -20.94 3.52 -15.10
C SER A 204 -19.46 3.92 -15.06
N LEU A 205 -19.15 5.16 -14.70
CA LEU A 205 -17.76 5.63 -14.52
C LEU A 205 -17.06 4.91 -13.36
N LEU A 206 -17.79 4.67 -12.25
CA LEU A 206 -17.25 3.93 -11.12
C LEU A 206 -16.86 2.50 -11.52
N ASN A 207 -17.69 1.80 -12.28
CA ASN A 207 -17.37 0.45 -12.76
C ASN A 207 -16.17 0.46 -13.74
N THR A 208 -16.04 1.50 -14.54
CA THR A 208 -14.85 1.70 -15.39
C THR A 208 -13.61 1.91 -14.52
N LEU A 209 -13.71 2.77 -13.50
CA LEU A 209 -12.62 2.99 -12.54
C LEU A 209 -12.18 1.69 -11.85
N VAL A 210 -13.13 0.88 -11.36
CA VAL A 210 -12.82 -0.41 -10.70
C VAL A 210 -12.00 -1.30 -11.64
N ARG A 211 -12.45 -1.44 -12.90
CA ARG A 211 -11.74 -2.26 -13.89
C ARG A 211 -10.34 -1.71 -14.17
N GLU A 212 -10.22 -0.43 -14.47
CA GLU A 212 -8.93 0.18 -14.84
C GLU A 212 -7.93 0.18 -13.68
N VAL A 213 -8.39 0.44 -12.44
CA VAL A 213 -7.52 0.34 -11.25
C VAL A 213 -7.07 -1.09 -11.03
N SER A 214 -7.98 -2.08 -11.17
CA SER A 214 -7.63 -3.50 -11.04
C SER A 214 -6.60 -3.92 -12.09
N ASP A 215 -6.84 -3.60 -13.36
CA ASP A 215 -5.92 -3.91 -14.46
C ASP A 215 -4.52 -3.31 -14.22
N ARG A 216 -4.45 -2.06 -13.73
CA ARG A 216 -3.19 -1.39 -13.42
C ARG A 216 -2.45 -2.04 -12.26
N LEU A 217 -3.17 -2.43 -11.20
CA LEU A 217 -2.55 -3.09 -10.05
C LEU A 217 -2.11 -4.53 -10.37
N GLU A 218 -2.85 -5.26 -11.20
CA GLU A 218 -2.44 -6.57 -11.71
C GLU A 218 -1.15 -6.48 -12.56
N ASP A 219 -0.95 -5.37 -13.26
CA ASP A 219 0.27 -5.09 -14.05
C ASP A 219 1.39 -4.40 -13.22
N PHE A 220 1.25 -4.33 -11.90
CA PHE A 220 2.19 -3.67 -10.98
C PHE A 220 2.47 -2.19 -11.34
N ASP A 221 1.49 -1.48 -11.88
CA ASP A 221 1.55 -0.07 -12.29
C ASP A 221 0.69 0.82 -11.37
N PRO A 222 1.15 1.12 -10.13
CA PRO A 222 0.33 1.76 -9.11
C PRO A 222 0.08 3.25 -9.38
N THR A 223 0.96 3.94 -10.08
CA THR A 223 0.86 5.38 -10.29
C THR A 223 -0.37 5.80 -11.09
N PRO A 224 -0.65 5.23 -12.27
CA PRO A 224 -1.91 5.49 -12.97
C PRO A 224 -3.13 5.09 -12.16
N ALA A 225 -3.09 3.97 -11.43
CA ALA A 225 -4.19 3.54 -10.57
C ALA A 225 -4.56 4.61 -9.53
N ALA A 226 -3.56 5.16 -8.81
CA ALA A 226 -3.78 6.24 -7.85
C ALA A 226 -4.33 7.52 -8.51
N ARG A 227 -3.81 7.88 -9.69
CA ARG A 227 -4.28 9.07 -10.44
C ARG A 227 -5.72 8.92 -10.92
N LEU A 228 -6.13 7.75 -11.39
CA LEU A 228 -7.51 7.47 -11.80
C LEU A 228 -8.49 7.64 -10.62
N ILE A 229 -8.13 7.15 -9.43
CA ILE A 229 -8.95 7.34 -8.22
C ILE A 229 -9.05 8.83 -7.88
N GLN A 230 -7.93 9.55 -7.92
CA GLN A 230 -7.89 10.98 -7.62
C GLN A 230 -8.75 11.80 -8.59
N GLU A 231 -8.67 11.51 -9.88
CA GLU A 231 -9.47 12.16 -10.91
C GLU A 231 -10.96 11.88 -10.73
N PHE A 232 -11.33 10.62 -10.50
CA PHE A 232 -12.73 10.26 -10.26
C PHE A 232 -13.30 11.00 -9.05
N VAL A 233 -12.59 11.04 -7.94
CA VAL A 233 -13.04 11.73 -6.71
C VAL A 233 -13.19 13.23 -6.95
N GLY A 234 -12.19 13.87 -7.55
CA GLY A 234 -12.17 15.30 -7.78
C GLY A 234 -13.16 15.75 -8.85
N GLU A 235 -13.02 15.22 -10.05
CA GLU A 235 -13.76 15.71 -11.20
C GLU A 235 -15.15 15.08 -11.32
N ASN A 236 -15.25 13.76 -11.28
CA ASN A 236 -16.53 13.11 -11.53
C ASN A 236 -17.45 13.10 -10.32
N LEU A 237 -16.96 12.70 -9.15
CA LEU A 237 -17.78 12.57 -7.95
C LEU A 237 -18.09 13.92 -7.31
N SER A 238 -17.06 14.70 -6.93
CA SER A 238 -17.24 15.97 -6.21
C SER A 238 -17.72 17.09 -7.12
N ASN A 239 -16.96 17.40 -8.20
CA ASN A 239 -17.23 18.57 -9.04
C ASN A 239 -18.46 18.41 -9.93
N TRP A 240 -18.77 17.20 -10.34
CA TRP A 240 -19.96 16.94 -11.15
C TRP A 240 -21.10 16.33 -10.34
N TYR A 241 -20.99 15.08 -9.91
CA TYR A 241 -22.12 14.36 -9.32
C TYR A 241 -22.67 15.10 -8.09
N VAL A 242 -21.87 15.31 -7.05
CA VAL A 242 -22.33 15.94 -5.80
C VAL A 242 -22.79 17.37 -6.06
N ARG A 243 -22.00 18.15 -6.79
CA ARG A 243 -22.31 19.58 -7.05
C ARG A 243 -23.65 19.75 -7.76
N LEU A 244 -23.96 18.93 -8.78
CA LEU A 244 -25.18 19.04 -9.55
C LEU A 244 -26.40 18.47 -8.82
N ASN A 245 -26.19 17.54 -7.88
CA ASN A 245 -27.25 16.86 -7.17
C ASN A 245 -27.53 17.38 -5.76
N ARG A 246 -26.88 18.44 -5.29
CA ARG A 246 -27.04 18.98 -3.93
C ARG A 246 -28.51 19.22 -3.55
N LYS A 247 -29.32 19.70 -4.48
CA LYS A 247 -30.75 19.98 -4.26
C LYS A 247 -31.56 18.72 -3.94
N ARG A 248 -31.14 17.55 -4.42
CA ARG A 248 -31.82 16.27 -4.13
C ARG A 248 -31.70 15.87 -2.66
N PHE A 249 -30.65 16.31 -1.98
CA PHE A 249 -30.39 16.05 -0.55
C PHE A 249 -31.04 17.09 0.38
N TRP A 250 -31.33 18.31 -0.10
CA TRP A 250 -31.83 19.41 0.74
C TRP A 250 -33.33 19.36 1.04
N GLY A 251 -34.12 18.65 0.26
CA GLY A 251 -35.58 18.56 0.45
C GLY A 251 -35.98 17.77 1.69
N GLY A 252 -37.10 18.11 2.29
CA GLY A 252 -37.69 17.31 3.37
C GLY A 252 -38.29 16.00 2.86
N GLY A 253 -38.22 14.94 3.68
CA GLY A 253 -38.79 13.62 3.39
C GLY A 253 -37.90 12.79 2.43
N MET A 254 -38.10 11.48 2.45
CA MET A 254 -37.37 10.52 1.63
C MET A 254 -38.16 10.17 0.37
N SER A 255 -37.96 10.89 -0.72
CA SER A 255 -38.50 10.51 -2.03
C SER A 255 -37.67 9.40 -2.69
N THR A 256 -38.25 8.71 -3.67
CA THR A 256 -37.52 7.70 -4.47
C THR A 256 -36.28 8.30 -5.16
N ASP A 257 -36.38 9.52 -5.67
CA ASP A 257 -35.24 10.23 -6.29
C ASP A 257 -34.14 10.54 -5.26
N LYS A 258 -34.51 11.00 -4.06
CA LYS A 258 -33.58 11.26 -2.98
C LYS A 258 -32.90 9.98 -2.49
N LEU A 259 -33.67 8.90 -2.33
CA LEU A 259 -33.14 7.59 -1.95
C LEU A 259 -32.14 7.07 -3.01
N ALA A 260 -32.47 7.20 -4.31
CA ALA A 260 -31.55 6.85 -5.39
C ALA A 260 -30.24 7.62 -5.29
N ALA A 261 -30.29 8.93 -4.96
CA ALA A 261 -29.11 9.75 -4.78
C ALA A 261 -28.25 9.27 -3.59
N TYR A 262 -28.85 8.93 -2.45
CA TYR A 262 -28.14 8.38 -1.29
C TYR A 262 -27.46 7.06 -1.62
N GLN A 263 -28.20 6.10 -2.20
CA GLN A 263 -27.65 4.80 -2.55
C GLN A 263 -26.52 4.90 -3.57
N THR A 264 -26.62 5.83 -4.52
CA THR A 264 -25.58 6.07 -5.51
C THR A 264 -24.32 6.68 -4.90
N LEU A 265 -24.47 7.71 -4.07
CA LEU A 265 -23.33 8.36 -3.41
C LEU A 265 -22.63 7.43 -2.41
N TYR A 266 -23.43 6.64 -1.65
CA TYR A 266 -22.91 5.61 -0.76
C TYR A 266 -22.06 4.59 -1.53
N THR A 267 -22.59 4.02 -2.62
CA THR A 267 -21.88 3.07 -3.48
C THR A 267 -20.55 3.66 -3.98
N CYS A 268 -20.55 4.94 -4.41
CA CYS A 268 -19.34 5.59 -4.87
C CYS A 268 -18.30 5.74 -3.75
N LEU A 269 -18.72 6.21 -2.58
CA LEU A 269 -17.82 6.41 -1.43
C LEU A 269 -17.24 5.10 -0.92
N GLU A 270 -18.09 4.06 -0.75
CA GLU A 270 -17.64 2.74 -0.29
C GLU A 270 -16.63 2.13 -1.28
N THR A 271 -16.92 2.17 -2.57
CA THR A 271 -16.04 1.60 -3.60
C THR A 271 -14.72 2.36 -3.68
N VAL A 272 -14.73 3.70 -3.66
CA VAL A 272 -13.51 4.51 -3.64
C VAL A 272 -12.67 4.20 -2.40
N THR A 273 -13.31 4.05 -1.24
CA THR A 273 -12.63 3.71 0.01
C THR A 273 -11.91 2.37 -0.10
N ARG A 274 -12.54 1.36 -0.70
CA ARG A 274 -11.90 0.05 -0.95
C ARG A 274 -10.75 0.15 -1.96
N LEU A 275 -10.92 0.89 -3.06
CA LEU A 275 -9.90 1.06 -4.08
C LEU A 275 -8.67 1.81 -3.56
N MET A 276 -8.85 2.77 -2.66
CA MET A 276 -7.75 3.54 -2.09
C MET A 276 -7.02 2.85 -0.94
N ALA A 277 -7.58 1.81 -0.33
CA ALA A 277 -7.03 1.14 0.84
C ALA A 277 -5.56 0.68 0.71
N PRO A 278 -5.09 0.13 -0.43
CA PRO A 278 -3.69 -0.23 -0.59
C PRO A 278 -2.74 0.98 -0.55
N PHE A 279 -3.22 2.15 -0.93
CA PHE A 279 -2.44 3.39 -1.02
C PHE A 279 -2.51 4.22 0.28
N ALA A 280 -3.71 4.38 0.82
CA ALA A 280 -4.04 5.23 1.96
C ALA A 280 -4.89 4.47 3.00
N PRO A 281 -4.28 3.50 3.70
CA PRO A 281 -5.02 2.57 4.57
C PRO A 281 -5.71 3.25 5.76
N PHE A 282 -5.08 4.26 6.36
CA PHE A 282 -5.64 4.90 7.57
C PHE A 282 -6.89 5.73 7.27
N MET A 283 -6.88 6.46 6.17
CA MET A 283 -8.06 7.21 5.74
C MET A 283 -9.15 6.28 5.23
N ALA A 284 -8.77 5.21 4.52
CA ALA A 284 -9.72 4.21 4.05
C ALA A 284 -10.42 3.52 5.22
N ASP A 285 -9.69 3.05 6.22
CA ASP A 285 -10.23 2.44 7.43
C ASP A 285 -11.21 3.40 8.16
N ARG A 286 -10.79 4.66 8.34
CA ARG A 286 -11.62 5.68 8.99
C ARG A 286 -12.92 6.02 8.25
N LEU A 287 -12.91 5.95 6.91
CA LEU A 287 -14.12 6.25 6.12
C LEU A 287 -15.05 5.04 6.00
N PHE A 288 -14.49 3.82 6.11
CA PHE A 288 -15.25 2.58 6.00
C PHE A 288 -15.99 2.22 7.29
N GLY A 289 -15.40 2.47 8.48
CA GLY A 289 -16.00 2.23 9.80
C GLY A 289 -16.91 3.35 10.25
#